data_1cbe8a4235ae673b9766b56ce3ef57ba
#
_entry.id   1cbe8a4235ae673b9766b56ce3ef57ba
#
_cell.length_a   1.000
_cell.length_b   1.000
_cell.length_c   1.000
_cell.angle_alpha   90.00
_cell.angle_beta   90.00
_cell.angle_gamma   90.00
#
_symmetry.space_group_name_H-M   'P 1'
#
loop_
_entity.id
_entity.type
_entity.pdbx_description
1 polymer ?
#
loop_
_entity_poly.entity_id
_entity_poly.type
_entity_poly.pdbx_seq_one_letter_code
_entity_poly.pdbx_strand_id
1 'polypeptide(L)'
;MKSYFTFLDRNKLYTAIQFFGLAIALGVVILLTSYADTEFNIGNNQSYSHQLYAVGYGDGIGMTTETAPELFPSIPEIKEWTHLIHIEAADFMVDNQYYQVNGIAADPNFFQMLNYTLIGCDRNKAL
;
A
#
# COMPACT_ATOMS: atom_id res chain seq x y z
N MET A 1 50.49 -1.35 -6.59
CA MET A 1 49.31 -1.91 -7.31
C MET A 1 49.57 -3.22 -8.03
N LYS A 2 50.71 -3.43 -8.69
CA LYS A 2 51.02 -4.71 -9.38
C LYS A 2 51.00 -5.95 -8.48
N SER A 3 51.45 -5.81 -7.21
CA SER A 3 51.48 -6.93 -6.25
C SER A 3 50.09 -7.46 -5.87
N TYR A 4 49.05 -6.58 -5.84
CA TYR A 4 47.69 -6.96 -5.48
C TYR A 4 47.02 -7.78 -6.61
N PHE A 5 47.19 -7.37 -7.85
CA PHE A 5 46.70 -8.13 -9.00
C PHE A 5 47.35 -9.50 -9.15
N THR A 6 48.65 -9.60 -8.85
CA THR A 6 49.37 -10.87 -8.85
C THR A 6 48.88 -11.84 -7.76
N PHE A 7 48.49 -11.31 -6.59
CA PHE A 7 47.90 -12.10 -5.51
C PHE A 7 46.51 -12.63 -5.88
N LEU A 8 45.66 -11.78 -6.47
CA LEU A 8 44.33 -12.14 -6.95
C LEU A 8 44.40 -13.24 -8.04
N ASP A 9 45.33 -13.13 -8.96
CA ASP A 9 45.51 -14.09 -10.05
C ASP A 9 46.02 -15.45 -9.58
N ARG A 10 46.78 -15.45 -8.50
CA ARG A 10 47.34 -16.67 -7.88
C ARG A 10 46.33 -17.43 -7.02
N ASN A 11 45.28 -16.73 -6.52
CA ASN A 11 44.23 -17.28 -5.65
C ASN A 11 42.85 -17.11 -6.26
N LYS A 12 42.64 -17.50 -7.50
CA LYS A 12 41.42 -17.30 -8.27
C LYS A 12 40.16 -17.80 -7.56
N LEU A 13 40.21 -18.96 -6.92
CA LEU A 13 39.09 -19.55 -6.23
C LEU A 13 38.67 -18.72 -5.01
N TYR A 14 39.63 -18.26 -4.21
CA TYR A 14 39.36 -17.41 -3.05
C TYR A 14 38.79 -16.06 -3.45
N THR A 15 39.36 -15.46 -4.48
CA THR A 15 38.86 -14.18 -5.04
C THR A 15 37.45 -14.32 -5.58
N ALA A 16 37.16 -15.41 -6.30
CA ALA A 16 35.80 -15.67 -6.80
C ALA A 16 34.80 -15.82 -5.66
N ILE A 17 35.10 -16.58 -4.63
CA ILE A 17 34.22 -16.78 -3.46
C ILE A 17 33.93 -15.44 -2.78
N GLN A 18 34.93 -14.59 -2.57
CA GLN A 18 34.76 -13.28 -1.96
C GLN A 18 33.92 -12.37 -2.84
N PHE A 19 34.17 -12.36 -4.15
CA PHE A 19 33.41 -11.51 -5.09
C PHE A 19 31.92 -11.91 -5.14
N PHE A 20 31.64 -13.22 -5.25
CA PHE A 20 30.28 -13.71 -5.25
C PHE A 20 29.58 -13.47 -3.90
N GLY A 21 30.27 -13.68 -2.78
CA GLY A 21 29.72 -13.41 -1.45
C GLY A 21 29.37 -11.93 -1.28
N LEU A 22 30.24 -11.03 -1.70
CA LEU A 22 29.97 -9.59 -1.65
C LEU A 22 28.84 -9.20 -2.59
N ALA A 23 28.80 -9.74 -3.81
CA ALA A 23 27.73 -9.46 -4.77
C ALA A 23 26.35 -9.89 -4.24
N ILE A 24 26.26 -11.08 -3.65
CA ILE A 24 25.02 -11.58 -3.03
C ILE A 24 24.62 -10.69 -1.84
N ALA A 25 25.57 -10.34 -0.96
CA ALA A 25 25.28 -9.49 0.18
C ALA A 25 24.75 -8.10 -0.25
N LEU A 26 25.39 -7.47 -1.24
CA LEU A 26 24.92 -6.20 -1.79
C LEU A 26 23.54 -6.34 -2.45
N GLY A 27 23.30 -7.42 -3.18
CA GLY A 27 22.00 -7.71 -3.78
C GLY A 27 20.88 -7.80 -2.74
N VAL A 28 21.12 -8.50 -1.64
CA VAL A 28 20.16 -8.59 -0.52
C VAL A 28 19.91 -7.23 0.12
N VAL A 29 20.96 -6.44 0.36
CA VAL A 29 20.81 -5.09 0.92
C VAL A 29 19.97 -4.20 0.01
N ILE A 30 20.23 -4.20 -1.30
CA ILE A 30 19.46 -3.42 -2.28
C ILE A 30 17.99 -3.84 -2.27
N LEU A 31 17.70 -5.14 -2.27
CA LEU A 31 16.33 -5.65 -2.23
C LEU A 31 15.61 -5.23 -0.95
N LEU A 32 16.25 -5.39 0.21
CA LEU A 32 15.67 -4.99 1.50
C LEU A 32 15.44 -3.48 1.56
N THR A 33 16.37 -2.67 1.07
CA THR A 33 16.22 -1.21 1.05
C THR A 33 15.08 -0.80 0.13
N SER A 34 14.99 -1.38 -1.07
CA SER A 34 13.91 -1.12 -2.01
C SER A 34 12.54 -1.54 -1.45
N TYR A 35 12.48 -2.69 -0.78
CA TYR A 35 11.26 -3.15 -0.11
C TYR A 35 10.85 -2.18 1.01
N ALA A 36 11.78 -1.82 1.88
CA ALA A 36 11.53 -0.88 2.97
C ALA A 36 11.08 0.49 2.45
N ASP A 37 11.72 1.00 1.40
CA ASP A 37 11.34 2.27 0.78
C ASP A 37 9.92 2.22 0.20
N THR A 38 9.55 1.13 -0.44
CA THR A 38 8.19 0.91 -0.94
C THR A 38 7.18 0.88 0.22
N GLU A 39 7.47 0.16 1.29
CA GLU A 39 6.59 0.00 2.45
C GLU A 39 6.40 1.33 3.20
N PHE A 40 7.46 2.09 3.42
CA PHE A 40 7.38 3.42 4.05
C PHE A 40 6.68 4.47 3.18
N ASN A 41 6.65 4.28 1.87
CA ASN A 41 5.98 5.19 0.94
C ASN A 41 4.56 4.76 0.58
N ILE A 42 4.05 3.65 1.13
CA ILE A 42 2.64 3.28 1.00
C ILE A 42 1.78 4.40 1.59
N GLY A 43 0.94 4.99 0.75
CA GLY A 43 0.06 6.10 1.14
C GLY A 43 0.63 7.51 0.94
N ASN A 44 1.93 7.69 0.72
CA ASN A 44 2.51 9.02 0.44
C ASN A 44 2.00 9.64 -0.87
N ASN A 45 1.41 8.86 -1.76
CA ASN A 45 0.77 9.33 -2.98
C ASN A 45 -0.55 10.07 -2.74
N GLN A 46 -1.08 10.03 -1.51
CA GLN A 46 -2.27 10.77 -1.14
C GLN A 46 -1.89 12.19 -0.73
N SER A 47 -2.52 13.19 -1.35
CA SER A 47 -2.22 14.62 -1.10
C SER A 47 -2.38 15.03 0.36
N TYR A 48 -3.19 14.28 1.11
CA TYR A 48 -3.51 14.56 2.52
C TYR A 48 -3.12 13.41 3.45
N SER A 49 -2.10 12.62 3.09
CA SER A 49 -1.67 11.44 3.86
C SER A 49 -1.43 11.73 5.36
N HIS A 50 -0.92 12.93 5.69
CA HIS A 50 -0.67 13.35 7.07
C HIS A 50 -1.94 13.69 7.87
N GLN A 51 -3.09 13.77 7.21
CA GLN A 51 -4.38 14.12 7.80
C GLN A 51 -5.39 12.97 7.70
N LEU A 52 -4.97 11.83 7.16
CA LEU A 52 -5.79 10.63 7.06
C LEU A 52 -5.56 9.75 8.28
N TYR A 53 -6.63 9.44 8.97
CA TYR A 53 -6.62 8.58 10.14
C TYR A 53 -7.63 7.46 9.97
N ALA A 54 -7.19 6.24 10.29
CA ALA A 54 -8.11 5.12 10.46
C ALA A 54 -8.66 5.16 11.89
N VAL A 55 -9.98 5.16 12.01
CA VAL A 55 -10.65 5.23 13.30
C VAL A 55 -11.15 3.84 13.69
N GLY A 56 -10.96 3.48 14.95
CA GLY A 56 -11.38 2.20 15.48
C GLY A 56 -11.78 2.27 16.95
N TYR A 57 -12.29 1.19 17.46
CA TYR A 57 -12.66 1.05 18.88
C TYR A 57 -11.79 -0.01 19.54
N GLY A 58 -11.17 0.32 20.68
CA GLY A 58 -10.24 -0.56 21.37
C GLY A 58 -8.96 -0.79 20.56
N ASP A 59 -8.54 -2.06 20.45
CA ASP A 59 -7.32 -2.45 19.74
C ASP A 59 -7.56 -2.73 18.24
N GLY A 60 -8.80 -2.54 17.75
CA GLY A 60 -9.19 -2.80 16.36
C GLY A 60 -9.37 -1.53 15.53
N ILE A 61 -9.10 -1.63 14.24
CA ILE A 61 -9.48 -0.61 13.26
C ILE A 61 -10.89 -0.96 12.79
N GLY A 62 -11.82 -0.04 12.97
CA GLY A 62 -13.20 -0.18 12.51
C GLY A 62 -14.22 0.30 13.54
N MET A 63 -15.30 0.82 13.04
CA MET A 63 -16.47 1.26 13.79
C MET A 63 -17.72 0.74 13.13
N THR A 64 -18.84 0.71 13.87
CA THR A 64 -20.12 0.41 13.25
C THR A 64 -20.50 1.53 12.28
N THR A 65 -21.16 1.17 11.20
CA THR A 65 -21.58 2.10 10.13
C THR A 65 -22.42 3.27 10.66
N GLU A 66 -23.13 3.08 11.75
CA GLU A 66 -24.02 4.07 12.36
C GLU A 66 -23.26 5.08 13.24
N THR A 67 -22.11 4.70 13.80
CA THR A 67 -21.40 5.54 14.78
C THR A 67 -20.75 6.79 14.14
N ALA A 68 -20.20 6.66 12.96
CA ALA A 68 -19.49 7.77 12.32
C ALA A 68 -20.43 8.94 11.95
N PRO A 69 -21.62 8.72 11.34
CA PRO A 69 -22.59 9.79 11.06
C PRO A 69 -23.09 10.52 12.31
N GLU A 70 -23.15 9.84 13.45
CA GLU A 70 -23.60 10.45 14.70
C GLU A 70 -22.50 11.24 15.41
N LEU A 71 -21.28 10.69 15.42
CA LEU A 71 -20.17 11.24 16.20
C LEU A 71 -19.41 12.34 15.46
N PHE A 72 -19.05 12.12 14.21
CA PHE A 72 -18.11 12.98 13.50
C PHE A 72 -18.61 14.41 13.22
N PRO A 73 -19.90 14.66 12.96
CA PRO A 73 -20.40 16.03 12.84
C PRO A 73 -20.24 16.87 14.12
N SER A 74 -20.10 16.23 15.27
CA SER A 74 -19.88 16.93 16.55
C SER A 74 -18.41 17.31 16.82
N ILE A 75 -17.47 16.85 15.97
CA ILE A 75 -16.04 17.08 16.12
C ILE A 75 -15.57 18.04 15.01
N PRO A 76 -15.29 19.33 15.32
CA PRO A 76 -14.98 20.33 14.30
C PRO A 76 -13.68 20.08 13.52
N GLU A 77 -12.79 19.27 14.07
CA GLU A 77 -11.51 18.90 13.49
C GLU A 77 -11.66 17.90 12.35
N ILE A 78 -12.74 17.11 12.33
CA ILE A 78 -13.04 16.15 11.28
C ILE A 78 -13.72 16.88 10.13
N LYS A 79 -13.03 16.99 9.00
CA LYS A 79 -13.54 17.66 7.80
C LYS A 79 -14.37 16.73 6.94
N GLU A 80 -13.90 15.52 6.76
CA GLU A 80 -14.54 14.50 5.93
C GLU A 80 -14.26 13.12 6.50
N TRP A 81 -15.12 12.19 6.25
CA TRP A 81 -14.98 10.79 6.64
C TRP A 81 -15.63 9.89 5.60
N THR A 82 -15.18 8.65 5.50
CA THR A 82 -15.71 7.62 4.63
C THR A 82 -15.65 6.26 5.30
N HIS A 83 -16.64 5.41 5.06
CA HIS A 83 -16.57 4.03 5.48
C HIS A 83 -15.95 3.18 4.38
N LEU A 84 -15.21 2.18 4.81
CA LEU A 84 -14.67 1.13 3.95
C LEU A 84 -15.09 -0.21 4.54
N ILE A 85 -15.89 -0.96 3.81
CA ILE A 85 -16.34 -2.28 4.21
C ILE A 85 -15.72 -3.29 3.25
N HIS A 86 -14.88 -4.16 3.78
CA HIS A 86 -14.35 -5.27 2.99
C HIS A 86 -15.44 -6.33 2.78
N ILE A 87 -15.70 -6.65 1.53
CA ILE A 87 -16.69 -7.66 1.14
C ILE A 87 -15.93 -8.84 0.56
N GLU A 88 -15.97 -9.94 1.29
CA GLU A 88 -15.44 -11.20 0.80
C GLU A 88 -16.53 -11.93 0.01
N ALA A 89 -16.16 -12.41 -1.18
CA ALA A 89 -17.01 -13.26 -2.00
C ALA A 89 -18.40 -12.65 -2.34
N ALA A 90 -18.42 -11.39 -2.78
CA ALA A 90 -19.65 -10.79 -3.28
C ALA A 90 -20.05 -11.39 -4.64
N ASP A 91 -21.30 -11.80 -4.77
CA ASP A 91 -21.85 -12.32 -6.02
C ASP A 91 -22.40 -11.16 -6.86
N PHE A 92 -21.81 -10.94 -8.01
CA PHE A 92 -22.28 -9.97 -9.00
C PHE A 92 -22.87 -10.69 -10.21
N MET A 93 -24.00 -10.21 -10.72
CA MET A 93 -24.63 -10.72 -11.92
C MET A 93 -24.39 -9.74 -13.08
N VAL A 94 -23.66 -10.20 -14.09
CA VAL A 94 -23.42 -9.46 -15.34
C VAL A 94 -23.83 -10.37 -16.50
N ASP A 95 -24.65 -9.86 -17.40
CA ASP A 95 -25.14 -10.62 -18.58
C ASP A 95 -25.71 -12.00 -18.24
N ASN A 96 -26.46 -12.08 -17.15
CA ASN A 96 -27.07 -13.32 -16.64
C ASN A 96 -26.07 -14.40 -16.19
N GLN A 97 -24.81 -14.01 -15.91
CA GLN A 97 -23.77 -14.85 -15.31
C GLN A 97 -23.38 -14.31 -13.94
N TYR A 98 -23.14 -15.22 -12.98
CA TYR A 98 -22.69 -14.86 -11.64
C TYR A 98 -21.17 -14.86 -11.58
N TYR A 99 -20.63 -13.78 -11.06
CA TYR A 99 -19.21 -13.62 -10.79
C TYR A 99 -19.01 -13.36 -9.31
N GLN A 100 -18.16 -14.16 -8.68
CA GLN A 100 -17.77 -13.96 -7.29
C GLN A 100 -16.46 -13.16 -7.25
N VAL A 101 -16.50 -11.99 -6.61
CA VAL A 101 -15.34 -11.12 -6.51
C VAL A 101 -15.20 -10.60 -5.10
N ASN A 102 -13.97 -10.37 -4.70
CA ASN A 102 -13.67 -9.60 -3.48
C ASN A 102 -13.72 -8.12 -3.82
N GLY A 103 -14.34 -7.34 -2.97
CA GLY A 103 -14.55 -5.92 -3.20
C GLY A 103 -14.44 -5.11 -1.92
N ILE A 104 -14.48 -3.81 -2.09
CA ILE A 104 -14.60 -2.84 -1.00
C ILE A 104 -15.83 -2.00 -1.30
N ALA A 105 -16.80 -2.00 -0.39
CA ALA A 105 -17.87 -1.02 -0.42
C ALA A 105 -17.37 0.26 0.26
N ALA A 106 -17.63 1.38 -0.36
CA ALA A 106 -17.21 2.70 0.13
C ALA A 106 -18.35 3.71 -0.04
N ASP A 107 -18.31 4.76 0.77
CA ASP A 107 -19.24 5.87 0.62
C ASP A 107 -18.98 6.69 -0.66
N PRO A 108 -19.97 7.41 -1.20
CA PRO A 108 -19.85 8.20 -2.44
C PRO A 108 -18.72 9.25 -2.43
N ASN A 109 -18.31 9.73 -1.26
CA ASN A 109 -17.23 10.70 -1.11
C ASN A 109 -15.82 10.09 -1.12
N PHE A 110 -15.70 8.76 -1.16
CA PHE A 110 -14.42 8.04 -1.12
C PHE A 110 -13.42 8.56 -2.15
N PHE A 111 -13.82 8.70 -3.41
CA PHE A 111 -12.93 9.19 -4.47
C PHE A 111 -12.66 10.70 -4.40
N GLN A 112 -13.45 11.47 -3.66
CA GLN A 112 -13.20 12.88 -3.39
C GLN A 112 -12.18 13.05 -2.27
N MET A 113 -12.32 12.25 -1.22
CA MET A 113 -11.43 12.25 -0.06
C MET A 113 -10.07 11.64 -0.38
N LEU A 114 -10.05 10.53 -1.12
CA LEU A 114 -8.82 9.85 -1.53
C LEU A 114 -8.49 10.14 -2.99
N ASN A 115 -7.26 10.57 -3.23
CA ASN A 115 -6.82 11.03 -4.56
C ASN A 115 -6.49 9.87 -5.52
N TYR A 116 -7.45 8.96 -5.73
CA TYR A 116 -7.31 7.92 -6.74
C TYR A 116 -7.59 8.45 -8.14
N THR A 117 -6.79 8.03 -9.11
CA THR A 117 -7.04 8.33 -10.52
C THR A 117 -7.95 7.25 -11.10
N LEU A 118 -9.15 7.63 -11.51
CA LEU A 118 -10.07 6.74 -12.22
C LEU A 118 -9.79 6.79 -13.72
N ILE A 119 -9.70 5.62 -14.34
CA ILE A 119 -9.49 5.48 -15.78
C ILE A 119 -10.84 5.15 -16.41
N GLY A 120 -11.33 6.04 -17.29
CA GLY A 120 -12.57 5.80 -18.06
C GLY A 120 -13.88 6.13 -17.35
N CYS A 121 -13.84 6.68 -16.15
CA CYS A 121 -15.01 7.10 -15.40
C CYS A 121 -14.80 8.47 -14.72
N ASP A 122 -15.89 9.25 -14.61
CA ASP A 122 -15.92 10.49 -13.83
C ASP A 122 -16.04 10.14 -12.34
N ARG A 123 -15.22 10.78 -11.47
CA ARG A 123 -15.25 10.59 -10.02
C ARG A 123 -16.62 10.79 -9.40
N ASN A 124 -17.40 11.73 -9.92
CA ASN A 124 -18.74 12.07 -9.41
C ASN A 124 -19.83 11.07 -9.84
N LYS A 125 -19.47 10.10 -10.69
CA LYS A 125 -20.40 9.08 -11.23
C LYS A 125 -19.95 7.65 -10.96
N ALA A 126 -18.86 7.49 -10.19
CA ALA A 126 -18.24 6.19 -9.98
C ALA A 126 -18.86 5.41 -8.80
N LEU A 127 -19.57 6.08 -7.90
CA LEU A 127 -20.27 5.53 -6.73
C LEU A 127 -21.67 6.11 -6.62
#